data_42864a5e5e43a407f3dff002aded02aa
#
_entry.id   42864a5e5e43a407f3dff002aded02aa
#
_cell.length_a   1.000
_cell.length_b   1.000
_cell.length_c   1.000
_cell.angle_alpha   90.00
_cell.angle_beta   90.00
_cell.angle_gamma   90.00
#
_symmetry.space_group_name_H-M   'P 1'
#
loop_
_entity.id
_entity.type
_entity.pdbx_description
1 polymer ?
#
loop_
_entity_poly.entity_id
_entity_poly.type
_entity_poly.pdbx_seq_one_letter_code
_entity_poly.pdbx_strand_id
1 'polypeptide(L)'
;MRPGNEVKTERARRLRENSTDAENALWSRLRGRRLGGHKFVRQEPIGVYTVDFVCRESRLIVEVDGGQHAESQTDVARDNWFRAHNYRVLRFWNNDVLGNIGGVLETIVSVLAEAPPHPER
;
A
#
# COMPACT_ATOMS: atom_id res chain seq x y z
N MET A 1 32.49 -5.49 -5.05
CA MET A 1 31.15 -5.33 -4.57
C MET A 1 30.75 -6.52 -3.76
N ARG A 2 30.08 -6.30 -2.67
CA ARG A 2 29.76 -7.37 -1.78
C ARG A 2 28.42 -7.97 -2.13
N PRO A 3 28.36 -9.30 -2.26
CA PRO A 3 27.14 -9.90 -2.73
C PRO A 3 25.91 -9.59 -1.87
N GLY A 4 26.05 -9.57 -0.56
CA GLY A 4 24.91 -9.30 0.28
C GLY A 4 24.37 -7.91 0.11
N ASN A 5 25.26 -6.93 0.09
CA ASN A 5 24.83 -5.55 -0.10
C ASN A 5 24.33 -5.34 -1.50
N GLU A 6 24.95 -6.00 -2.43
CA GLU A 6 24.53 -5.88 -3.79
C GLU A 6 23.13 -6.38 -3.98
N VAL A 7 22.81 -7.51 -3.36
CA VAL A 7 21.48 -8.07 -3.50
C VAL A 7 20.44 -7.14 -2.88
N LYS A 8 20.72 -6.61 -1.71
CA LYS A 8 19.78 -5.72 -1.07
C LYS A 8 19.61 -4.44 -1.85
N THR A 9 20.72 -3.87 -2.32
CA THR A 9 20.65 -2.64 -3.09
C THR A 9 19.89 -2.87 -4.39
N GLU A 10 20.18 -4.00 -5.01
CA GLU A 10 19.52 -4.33 -6.25
C GLU A 10 18.03 -4.52 -6.04
N ARG A 11 17.66 -5.17 -4.95
CA ARG A 11 16.25 -5.37 -4.66
C ARG A 11 15.56 -4.04 -4.42
N ALA A 12 16.19 -3.17 -3.65
CA ALA A 12 15.60 -1.86 -3.39
C ALA A 12 15.48 -1.05 -4.67
N ARG A 13 16.52 -1.11 -5.50
CA ARG A 13 16.46 -0.39 -6.76
C ARG A 13 15.39 -0.98 -7.66
N ARG A 14 15.30 -2.29 -7.71
CA ARG A 14 14.31 -2.93 -8.56
C ARG A 14 12.90 -2.59 -8.10
N LEU A 15 12.68 -2.53 -6.80
CA LEU A 15 11.37 -2.12 -6.31
C LEU A 15 11.03 -0.71 -6.75
N ARG A 16 12.00 0.19 -6.67
CA ARG A 16 11.76 1.56 -7.12
C ARG A 16 11.60 1.64 -8.62
N GLU A 17 12.43 0.92 -9.35
CA GLU A 17 12.38 0.94 -10.81
C GLU A 17 11.15 0.26 -11.33
N ASN A 18 10.70 -0.76 -10.63
CA ASN A 18 9.50 -1.49 -11.04
C ASN A 18 8.25 -0.92 -10.41
N SER A 19 8.38 0.13 -9.62
CA SER A 19 7.20 0.85 -9.18
C SER A 19 6.51 1.35 -10.42
N THR A 20 5.24 1.04 -10.51
CA THR A 20 4.50 1.41 -11.69
C THR A 20 4.24 2.90 -11.67
N ASP A 21 3.87 3.40 -12.83
CA ASP A 21 3.43 4.80 -12.91
C ASP A 21 2.27 5.04 -11.97
N ALA A 22 1.42 4.03 -11.80
CA ALA A 22 0.28 4.16 -10.91
C ALA A 22 0.74 4.35 -9.47
N GLU A 23 1.71 3.55 -9.03
CA GLU A 23 2.20 3.69 -7.67
C GLU A 23 2.83 5.05 -7.46
N ASN A 24 3.59 5.51 -8.43
CA ASN A 24 4.24 6.80 -8.32
C ASN A 24 3.22 7.93 -8.33
N ALA A 25 2.20 7.82 -9.15
CA ALA A 25 1.14 8.82 -9.19
C ALA A 25 0.42 8.90 -7.85
N LEU A 26 0.11 7.74 -7.29
CA LEU A 26 -0.59 7.72 -6.02
C LEU A 26 0.29 8.28 -4.91
N TRP A 27 1.57 7.88 -4.89
CA TRP A 27 2.49 8.38 -3.87
C TRP A 27 2.59 9.90 -3.90
N SER A 28 2.58 10.49 -5.08
CA SER A 28 2.67 11.94 -5.18
C SER A 28 1.50 12.63 -4.51
N ARG A 29 0.37 11.94 -4.36
CA ARG A 29 -0.81 12.50 -3.71
C ARG A 29 -0.87 12.16 -2.23
N LEU A 30 -0.14 11.16 -1.79
CA LEU A 30 -0.19 10.72 -0.39
C LEU A 30 0.94 11.28 0.44
N ARG A 31 2.08 11.53 -0.17
CA ARG A 31 3.27 11.93 0.57
C ARG A 31 3.07 13.28 1.24
N GLY A 32 3.82 13.50 2.30
CA GLY A 32 3.83 14.82 2.93
C GLY A 32 2.52 15.21 3.56
N ARG A 33 1.73 14.23 3.97
CA ARG A 33 0.43 14.46 4.60
C ARG A 33 -0.52 15.22 3.69
N ARG A 34 -0.36 15.06 2.40
CA ARG A 34 -1.17 15.81 1.45
C ARG A 34 -2.63 15.39 1.44
N LEU A 35 -2.89 14.14 1.79
CA LEU A 35 -4.27 13.66 1.76
C LEU A 35 -4.87 13.83 3.14
N GLY A 36 -5.55 14.94 3.34
CA GLY A 36 -6.27 15.17 4.59
C GLY A 36 -5.40 15.23 5.82
N GLY A 37 -4.12 15.46 5.68
CA GLY A 37 -3.22 15.51 6.82
C GLY A 37 -2.75 14.16 7.31
N HIS A 38 -3.14 13.08 6.65
CA HIS A 38 -2.78 11.75 7.09
C HIS A 38 -1.38 11.40 6.60
N LYS A 39 -0.61 10.76 7.47
CA LYS A 39 0.74 10.39 7.11
C LYS A 39 0.76 9.01 6.51
N PHE A 40 1.18 8.92 5.26
CA PHE A 40 1.40 7.65 4.60
C PHE A 40 2.89 7.41 4.41
N VAL A 41 3.30 6.17 4.55
CA VAL A 41 4.64 5.75 4.17
C VAL A 41 4.49 4.66 3.12
N ARG A 42 5.54 4.47 2.34
CA ARG A 42 5.48 3.51 1.25
C ARG A 42 6.52 2.42 1.46
N GLN A 43 6.27 1.29 0.83
CA GLN A 43 7.18 0.15 0.85
C GLN A 43 7.55 -0.19 2.29
N GLU A 44 6.53 -0.38 3.09
CA GLU A 44 6.71 -0.55 4.52
C GLU A 44 6.59 -2.00 4.89
N PRO A 45 7.56 -2.55 5.64
CA PRO A 45 7.39 -3.91 6.14
C PRO A 45 6.40 -3.94 7.29
N ILE A 46 5.51 -4.90 7.22
CA ILE A 46 4.57 -5.16 8.30
C ILE A 46 4.56 -6.65 8.50
N GLY A 47 5.10 -7.09 9.64
CA GLY A 47 5.30 -8.52 9.83
C GLY A 47 6.28 -9.06 8.80
N VAL A 48 5.90 -10.12 8.13
CA VAL A 48 6.74 -10.71 7.09
C VAL A 48 6.42 -10.17 5.71
N TYR A 49 5.49 -9.22 5.63
CA TYR A 49 5.03 -8.69 4.35
C TYR A 49 5.55 -7.28 4.15
N THR A 50 5.53 -6.85 2.89
CA THR A 50 5.80 -5.45 2.56
C THR A 50 4.57 -4.92 1.84
N VAL A 51 4.14 -3.73 2.24
CA VAL A 51 2.95 -3.13 1.65
C VAL A 51 3.35 -1.92 0.82
N ASP A 52 2.52 -1.60 -0.17
CA ASP A 52 2.81 -0.46 -1.02
C ASP A 52 2.72 0.84 -0.23
N PHE A 53 1.64 1.04 0.49
CA PHE A 53 1.42 2.25 1.27
C PHE A 53 0.68 1.89 2.54
N VAL A 54 0.98 2.60 3.62
CA VAL A 54 0.22 2.40 4.85
C VAL A 54 0.16 3.71 5.62
N CYS A 55 -1.02 3.98 6.15
CA CYS A 55 -1.21 5.03 7.14
C CYS A 55 -1.30 4.34 8.48
N ARG A 56 -0.23 4.44 9.26
CA ARG A 56 -0.13 3.66 10.49
C ARG A 56 -1.18 4.06 11.50
N GLU A 57 -1.42 5.35 11.62
CA GLU A 57 -2.40 5.83 12.59
C GLU A 57 -3.78 5.29 12.34
N SER A 58 -4.15 5.20 11.07
CA SER A 58 -5.46 4.73 10.69
C SER A 58 -5.49 3.24 10.42
N ARG A 59 -4.33 2.59 10.48
CA ARG A 59 -4.21 1.18 10.20
C ARG A 59 -4.82 0.84 8.85
N LEU A 60 -4.50 1.65 7.87
CA LEU A 60 -5.01 1.48 6.53
C LEU A 60 -3.87 1.19 5.58
N ILE A 61 -3.94 0.05 4.93
CA ILE A 61 -3.01 -0.37 3.90
C ILE A 61 -3.66 -0.11 2.55
N VAL A 62 -2.90 0.50 1.64
CA VAL A 62 -3.37 0.73 0.27
C VAL A 62 -2.39 0.05 -0.66
N GLU A 63 -2.92 -0.74 -1.58
CA GLU A 63 -2.10 -1.47 -2.53
C GLU A 63 -2.58 -1.22 -3.94
N VAL A 64 -1.64 -1.20 -4.86
CA VAL A 64 -1.91 -0.99 -6.27
C VAL A 64 -1.54 -2.27 -7.00
N ASP A 65 -2.50 -2.79 -7.75
CA ASP A 65 -2.34 -4.10 -8.38
C ASP A 65 -2.28 -3.92 -9.88
N GLY A 66 -1.29 -4.55 -10.49
CA GLY A 66 -1.15 -4.46 -11.94
C GLY A 66 -2.16 -5.28 -12.70
N GLY A 67 -2.91 -6.12 -12.03
CA GLY A 67 -3.94 -6.89 -12.70
C GLY A 67 -3.43 -8.11 -13.43
N GLN A 68 -2.21 -8.47 -13.19
CA GLN A 68 -1.64 -9.60 -13.90
C GLN A 68 -1.90 -10.91 -13.23
N HIS A 69 -2.27 -10.87 -11.97
CA HIS A 69 -2.52 -12.09 -11.28
C HIS A 69 -3.94 -12.17 -10.86
N ALA A 70 -4.49 -13.30 -10.99
CA ALA A 70 -5.72 -13.57 -10.32
C ALA A 70 -5.42 -13.60 -8.83
N GLU A 71 -6.42 -13.39 -8.05
CA GLU A 71 -6.30 -13.51 -6.63
C GLU A 71 -5.83 -14.91 -6.29
N SER A 72 -4.79 -15.01 -5.52
CA SER A 72 -4.21 -16.29 -5.19
C SER A 72 -4.46 -16.60 -3.74
N GLN A 73 -4.22 -17.85 -3.38
CA GLN A 73 -4.32 -18.22 -1.98
C GLN A 73 -3.35 -17.44 -1.12
N THR A 74 -2.19 -17.15 -1.67
CA THR A 74 -1.20 -16.37 -0.94
C THR A 74 -1.74 -14.97 -0.64
N ASP A 75 -2.43 -14.37 -1.60
CA ASP A 75 -2.99 -13.05 -1.39
C ASP A 75 -4.09 -13.08 -0.35
N VAL A 76 -4.92 -14.12 -0.37
CA VAL A 76 -5.99 -14.23 0.59
C VAL A 76 -5.42 -14.40 1.99
N ALA A 77 -4.41 -15.25 2.14
CA ALA A 77 -3.79 -15.46 3.44
C ALA A 77 -3.15 -14.18 3.95
N ARG A 78 -2.52 -13.44 3.05
CA ARG A 78 -1.88 -12.19 3.39
C ARG A 78 -2.89 -11.17 3.90
N ASP A 79 -3.98 -11.02 3.16
CA ASP A 79 -5.02 -10.08 3.56
C ASP A 79 -5.66 -10.48 4.88
N ASN A 80 -5.87 -11.78 5.07
CA ASN A 80 -6.43 -12.25 6.33
C ASN A 80 -5.49 -11.97 7.49
N TRP A 81 -4.19 -12.12 7.26
CA TRP A 81 -3.22 -11.82 8.30
C TRP A 81 -3.30 -10.35 8.69
N PHE A 82 -3.38 -9.46 7.69
CA PHE A 82 -3.48 -8.04 7.98
C PHE A 82 -4.74 -7.74 8.78
N ARG A 83 -5.86 -8.31 8.37
CA ARG A 83 -7.12 -8.05 9.07
C ARG A 83 -7.08 -8.59 10.48
N ALA A 84 -6.44 -9.73 10.67
CA ALA A 84 -6.31 -10.29 12.01
C ALA A 84 -5.47 -9.40 12.90
N HIS A 85 -4.62 -8.58 12.32
CA HIS A 85 -3.81 -7.64 13.08
C HIS A 85 -4.38 -6.23 13.04
N ASN A 86 -5.65 -6.12 12.73
CA ASN A 86 -6.42 -4.88 12.80
C ASN A 86 -6.02 -3.86 11.78
N TYR A 87 -5.61 -4.33 10.61
CA TYR A 87 -5.40 -3.44 9.48
C TYR A 87 -6.56 -3.55 8.51
N ARG A 88 -6.89 -2.43 7.88
CA ARG A 88 -7.80 -2.41 6.75
C ARG A 88 -6.96 -2.42 5.49
N VAL A 89 -7.46 -3.08 4.45
CA VAL A 89 -6.72 -3.19 3.19
C VAL A 89 -7.61 -2.68 2.07
N LEU A 90 -7.11 -1.71 1.33
CA LEU A 90 -7.72 -1.25 0.10
C LEU A 90 -6.80 -1.60 -1.06
N ARG A 91 -7.38 -2.11 -2.12
CA ARG A 91 -6.59 -2.48 -3.29
C ARG A 91 -7.23 -1.87 -4.51
N PHE A 92 -6.40 -1.22 -5.33
CA PHE A 92 -6.85 -0.57 -6.54
C PHE A 92 -6.08 -1.11 -7.72
N TRP A 93 -6.73 -1.15 -8.87
CA TRP A 93 -6.06 -1.53 -10.10
C TRP A 93 -5.23 -0.37 -10.62
N ASN A 94 -4.12 -0.69 -11.26
CA ASN A 94 -3.28 0.34 -11.89
C ASN A 94 -4.11 1.26 -12.76
N ASN A 95 -4.99 0.69 -13.57
CA ASN A 95 -5.78 1.49 -14.50
C ASN A 95 -6.68 2.47 -13.79
N ASP A 96 -7.22 2.06 -12.66
CA ASP A 96 -8.07 2.97 -11.89
C ASP A 96 -7.25 4.12 -11.32
N VAL A 97 -6.06 3.81 -10.83
CA VAL A 97 -5.22 4.86 -10.28
C VAL A 97 -4.83 5.85 -11.36
N LEU A 98 -4.44 5.36 -12.52
CA LEU A 98 -4.01 6.24 -13.60
C LEU A 98 -5.15 6.97 -14.27
N GLY A 99 -6.29 6.32 -14.40
CA GLY A 99 -7.40 6.90 -15.13
C GLY A 99 -8.43 7.60 -14.26
N ASN A 100 -8.42 7.37 -12.97
CA ASN A 100 -9.44 7.95 -12.10
C ASN A 100 -8.87 8.17 -10.70
N ILE A 101 -7.76 8.89 -10.64
CA ILE A 101 -7.09 9.05 -9.36
C ILE A 101 -7.97 9.80 -8.36
N GLY A 102 -8.83 10.71 -8.86
CA GLY A 102 -9.74 11.40 -7.96
C GLY A 102 -10.66 10.45 -7.24
N GLY A 103 -11.22 9.48 -7.95
CA GLY A 103 -12.08 8.50 -7.32
C GLY A 103 -11.33 7.61 -6.35
N VAL A 104 -10.09 7.26 -6.68
CA VAL A 104 -9.26 6.47 -5.78
C VAL A 104 -9.04 7.25 -4.49
N LEU A 105 -8.67 8.52 -4.59
CA LEU A 105 -8.44 9.33 -3.41
C LEU A 105 -9.70 9.52 -2.59
N GLU A 106 -10.82 9.68 -3.25
CA GLU A 106 -12.09 9.80 -2.53
C GLU A 106 -12.39 8.54 -1.71
N THR A 107 -12.13 7.39 -2.30
CA THR A 107 -12.34 6.14 -1.59
C THR A 107 -11.43 6.06 -0.37
N ILE A 108 -10.17 6.44 -0.54
CA ILE A 108 -9.24 6.40 0.58
C ILE A 108 -9.69 7.34 1.68
N VAL A 109 -10.11 8.56 1.31
CA VAL A 109 -10.56 9.52 2.30
C VAL A 109 -11.80 9.01 3.02
N SER A 110 -12.71 8.38 2.30
CA SER A 110 -13.91 7.83 2.93
C SER A 110 -13.55 6.81 4.00
N VAL A 111 -12.61 5.93 3.70
CA VAL A 111 -12.21 4.92 4.66
C VAL A 111 -11.47 5.56 5.83
N LEU A 112 -10.62 6.56 5.55
CA LEU A 112 -9.92 7.26 6.62
C LEU A 112 -10.88 7.96 7.56
N ALA A 113 -12.03 8.37 7.07
CA ALA A 113 -13.02 9.04 7.91
C ALA A 113 -13.72 8.08 8.84
N GLU A 114 -13.67 6.79 8.55
CA GLU A 114 -14.25 5.80 9.45
C GLU A 114 -13.29 5.53 10.58
N ALA A 115 -13.83 5.17 11.73
CA ALA A 115 -12.97 4.87 12.86
C ALA A 115 -12.06 3.72 12.51
N PRO A 116 -10.78 3.79 12.91
CA PRO A 116 -9.89 2.67 12.64
C PRO A 116 -10.33 1.46 13.44
N PRO A 117 -9.95 0.27 12.96
CA PRO A 117 -10.28 -0.91 13.73
C PRO A 117 -9.50 -0.92 15.03
N HIS A 118 -10.11 -1.44 16.05
CA HIS A 118 -9.47 -1.54 17.35
C HIS A 118 -9.30 -2.95 17.74
N PRO A 119 -8.22 -3.25 18.43
CA PRO A 119 -8.22 -4.51 19.14
C PRO A 119 -9.35 -4.44 20.11
N GLU A 120 -10.00 -5.49 20.32
CA GLU A 120 -11.11 -5.41 21.16
C GLU A 120 -10.74 -5.03 22.53
N ARG A 121 -11.42 -4.23 23.11
CA ARG A 121 -11.12 -3.95 24.46
C ARG A 121 -11.83 -4.82 25.37
#